data_91f6d31d58f922d6fac14a803d67ab5d
#
_entry.id   91f6d31d58f922d6fac14a803d67ab5d
#
_cell.length_a   1.000
_cell.length_b   1.000
_cell.length_c   1.000
_cell.angle_alpha   90.00
_cell.angle_beta   90.00
_cell.angle_gamma   90.00
#
_symmetry.space_group_name_H-M   'P 1'
#
loop_
_entity.id
_entity.type
_entity.pdbx_description
1 polymer ?
#
loop_
_entity_poly.entity_id
_entity_poly.type
_entity_poly.pdbx_seq_one_letter_code
_entity_poly.pdbx_strand_id
1 'polypeptide(L)'
;MSRVLFHSLTIPPDQVSTGILVADIAAKFHNKGTSIEVLASTPQYRFDSKEFSAEEMTKVKRNIYTSNYKGVKITHLYASKRSFNRITRLFQWISYHIKSITYLTKNRKNFDSIYIFSYPPTMNLIAIYSKKILKKKTVYS
;
A
#
# COMPACT_ATOMS: atom_id res chain seq x y z
N MET A 1 5.97 -20.14 8.72
CA MET A 1 5.52 -18.82 9.21
C MET A 1 4.63 -18.17 8.15
N SER A 2 3.47 -17.70 8.54
CA SER A 2 2.54 -17.03 7.62
C SER A 2 3.05 -15.64 7.25
N ARG A 3 3.03 -15.32 5.97
CA ARG A 3 3.46 -14.01 5.44
C ARG A 3 2.21 -13.21 5.07
N VAL A 4 2.07 -12.04 5.67
CA VAL A 4 0.88 -11.21 5.52
C VAL A 4 1.24 -9.93 4.77
N LEU A 5 0.45 -9.59 3.78
CA LEU A 5 0.55 -8.32 3.07
C LEU A 5 -0.60 -7.41 3.51
N PHE A 6 -0.28 -6.22 4.00
CA PHE A 6 -1.26 -5.15 4.22
C PHE A 6 -1.28 -4.26 2.97
N HIS A 7 -2.47 -4.02 2.45
CA HIS A 7 -2.67 -3.14 1.30
C HIS A 7 -3.51 -1.93 1.71
N SER A 8 -2.92 -0.75 1.62
CA SER A 8 -3.57 0.52 1.95
C SER A 8 -3.21 1.56 0.89
N LEU A 9 -4.09 2.51 0.63
CA LEU A 9 -3.76 3.62 -0.25
C LEU A 9 -2.77 4.57 0.42
N THR A 10 -3.04 4.95 1.66
CA THR A 10 -2.23 5.92 2.41
C THR A 10 -1.42 5.24 3.50
N ILE A 11 -0.19 5.69 3.67
CA ILE A 11 0.77 5.20 4.65
C ILE A 11 1.80 6.31 4.95
N PRO A 12 2.46 6.34 6.11
CA PRO A 12 3.58 7.26 6.30
C PRO A 12 4.63 7.15 5.17
N PRO A 13 5.23 8.24 4.70
CA PRO A 13 5.28 9.57 5.31
C PRO A 13 4.05 10.45 5.10
N ASP A 14 3.03 9.98 4.39
CA ASP A 14 1.77 10.73 4.27
C ASP A 14 1.08 10.83 5.64
N GLN A 15 0.83 12.04 6.10
CA GLN A 15 0.32 12.29 7.45
C GLN A 15 -1.21 12.18 7.52
N VAL A 16 -1.74 11.07 7.07
CA VAL A 16 -3.17 10.76 7.16
C VAL A 16 -3.39 9.77 8.29
N SER A 17 -4.33 10.06 9.18
CA SER A 17 -4.56 9.28 10.41
C SER A 17 -4.84 7.79 10.13
N THR A 18 -5.58 7.48 9.08
CA THR A 18 -5.82 6.09 8.67
C THR A 18 -4.54 5.37 8.25
N GLY A 19 -3.66 6.06 7.51
CA GLY A 19 -2.36 5.51 7.12
C GLY A 19 -1.45 5.25 8.31
N ILE A 20 -1.42 6.16 9.26
CA ILE A 20 -0.64 6.01 10.50
C ILE A 20 -1.16 4.81 11.30
N LEU A 21 -2.48 4.68 11.41
CA LEU A 21 -3.08 3.54 12.11
C LEU A 21 -2.71 2.20 11.46
N VAL A 22 -2.79 2.11 10.14
CA VAL A 22 -2.38 0.91 9.39
C VAL A 22 -0.92 0.57 9.67
N ALA A 23 -0.03 1.56 9.61
CA ALA A 23 1.40 1.37 9.87
C ALA A 23 1.67 0.91 11.31
N ASP A 24 0.97 1.47 12.28
CA ASP A 24 1.10 1.09 13.69
C ASP A 24 0.59 -0.34 13.95
N ILE A 25 -0.50 -0.72 13.31
CA ILE A 25 -1.02 -2.11 13.39
C ILE A 25 0.02 -3.06 12.78
N ALA A 26 0.56 -2.74 11.62
CA ALA A 26 1.60 -3.54 10.97
C ALA A 26 2.83 -3.69 11.86
N ALA A 27 3.27 -2.61 12.49
CA ALA A 27 4.41 -2.62 13.42
C ALA A 27 4.15 -3.53 14.64
N LYS A 28 2.93 -3.51 15.18
CA LYS A 28 2.55 -4.39 16.30
C LYS A 28 2.60 -5.87 15.91
N PHE A 29 2.11 -6.22 14.72
CA PHE A 29 2.20 -7.59 14.22
C PHE A 29 3.66 -8.00 13.97
N HIS A 30 4.45 -7.11 13.41
CA HIS A 30 5.88 -7.35 13.19
C HIS A 30 6.61 -7.63 14.51
N ASN A 31 6.35 -6.82 15.53
CA ASN A 31 6.97 -6.98 16.85
C ASN A 31 6.55 -8.29 17.56
N LYS A 32 5.43 -8.86 17.18
CA LYS A 32 4.97 -10.17 17.65
C LYS A 32 5.51 -11.34 16.85
N GLY A 33 6.41 -11.10 15.90
CA GLY A 33 7.04 -12.14 15.11
C GLY A 33 6.31 -12.50 13.80
N THR A 34 5.26 -11.77 13.42
CA THR A 34 4.57 -11.98 12.15
C THR A 34 5.41 -11.41 11.00
N SER A 35 5.59 -12.19 9.95
CA SER A 35 6.18 -11.68 8.71
C SER A 35 5.16 -10.81 7.98
N ILE A 36 5.39 -9.51 7.96
CA ILE A 36 4.45 -8.54 7.42
C ILE A 36 5.15 -7.56 6.49
N GLU A 37 4.49 -7.26 5.39
CA GLU A 37 4.88 -6.22 4.43
C GLU A 37 3.67 -5.32 4.16
N VAL A 38 3.89 -4.06 3.90
CA VAL A 38 2.83 -3.11 3.54
C VAL A 38 3.02 -2.66 2.10
N LEU A 39 1.94 -2.70 1.34
CA LEU A 39 1.85 -2.14 -0.01
C LEU A 39 0.97 -0.91 0.03
N ALA A 40 1.47 0.22 -0.45
CA ALA A 40 0.74 1.48 -0.44
C ALA A 40 1.12 2.35 -1.64
N SER A 41 0.52 3.52 -1.75
CA SER A 41 0.93 4.52 -2.72
C SER A 41 2.06 5.40 -2.17
N THR A 42 2.71 6.12 -3.06
CA THR A 42 3.52 7.29 -2.68
C THR A 42 2.63 8.37 -2.05
N PRO A 43 3.17 9.30 -1.23
CA PRO A 43 2.36 10.29 -0.53
C PRO A 43 1.47 11.11 -1.45
N GLN A 44 0.22 11.31 -1.05
CA GLN A 44 -0.80 11.99 -1.86
C GLN A 44 -1.40 13.24 -1.21
N TYR A 45 -1.43 13.29 0.12
CA TYR A 45 -2.22 14.29 0.84
C TYR A 45 -1.40 15.47 1.34
N ARG A 46 -0.34 15.23 2.04
CA ARG A 46 0.53 16.28 2.58
C ARG A 46 1.91 16.21 1.94
N PHE A 47 1.90 16.34 0.64
CA PHE A 47 3.11 16.35 -0.14
C PHE A 47 3.65 17.79 -0.21
N ASP A 48 4.52 18.14 0.70
CA ASP A 48 5.47 19.21 0.47
C ASP A 48 6.74 18.59 -0.11
N SER A 49 7.20 19.11 -1.23
CA SER A 49 8.43 18.65 -1.90
C SER A 49 9.67 18.66 -1.00
N LYS A 50 9.61 19.40 0.11
CA LYS A 50 10.65 19.46 1.14
C LYS A 50 10.55 18.31 2.15
N GLU A 51 9.35 17.74 2.35
CA GLU A 51 9.10 16.63 3.27
C GLU A 51 9.31 15.26 2.60
N PHE A 52 9.28 15.23 1.29
CA PHE A 52 9.59 14.05 0.50
C PHE A 52 11.11 13.96 0.28
N SER A 53 11.84 13.84 1.36
CA SER A 53 13.28 13.69 1.27
C SER A 53 13.63 12.30 0.74
N ALA A 54 14.64 12.25 -0.12
CA ALA A 54 15.20 10.99 -0.61
C ALA A 54 15.71 10.07 0.52
N GLU A 55 15.82 10.59 1.73
CA GLU A 55 16.22 9.86 2.93
C GLU A 55 15.12 8.94 3.47
N GLU A 56 13.83 9.27 3.25
CA GLU A 56 12.70 8.48 3.74
C GLU A 56 12.30 7.37 2.78
N MET A 57 12.57 7.51 1.50
CA MET A 57 12.14 6.56 0.48
C MET A 57 13.27 6.26 -0.51
N THR A 58 13.50 4.98 -0.76
CA THR A 58 14.49 4.50 -1.71
C THR A 58 13.81 4.00 -2.97
N LYS A 59 14.20 4.52 -4.13
CA LYS A 59 13.71 4.03 -5.42
C LYS A 59 14.34 2.68 -5.74
N VAL A 60 13.51 1.67 -5.96
CA VAL A 60 13.95 0.30 -6.29
C VAL A 60 13.86 0.06 -7.78
N LYS A 61 12.73 0.44 -8.39
CA LYS A 61 12.45 0.30 -9.82
C LYS A 61 11.64 1.50 -10.30
N ARG A 62 11.39 1.58 -11.60
CA ARG A 62 10.43 2.56 -12.12
C ARG A 62 9.09 2.41 -11.40
N ASN A 63 8.60 3.51 -10.85
CA ASN A 63 7.33 3.58 -10.12
C ASN A 63 7.25 2.75 -8.83
N ILE A 64 8.36 2.23 -8.32
CA ILE A 64 8.39 1.47 -7.06
C ILE A 64 9.44 2.06 -6.12
N TYR A 65 9.01 2.40 -4.91
CA TYR A 65 9.84 2.92 -3.83
C TYR A 65 9.66 2.06 -2.58
N THR A 66 10.64 2.06 -1.71
CA THR A 66 10.57 1.38 -0.42
C THR A 66 10.91 2.32 0.71
N SER A 67 10.31 2.09 1.85
CA SER A 67 10.64 2.76 3.10
C SER A 67 10.55 1.78 4.27
N ASN A 68 10.93 2.22 5.45
CA ASN A 68 10.81 1.43 6.66
C ASN A 68 10.06 2.23 7.73
N TYR A 69 9.12 1.58 8.39
CA TYR A 69 8.38 2.15 9.50
C TYR A 69 8.42 1.19 10.68
N LYS A 70 9.14 1.57 11.73
CA LYS A 70 9.31 0.77 12.95
C LYS A 70 9.67 -0.70 12.67
N GLY A 71 10.57 -0.93 11.71
CA GLY A 71 11.01 -2.26 11.31
C GLY A 71 10.19 -2.93 10.20
N VAL A 72 9.04 -2.38 9.84
CA VAL A 72 8.18 -2.91 8.77
C VAL A 72 8.60 -2.33 7.42
N LYS A 73 8.84 -3.20 6.45
CA LYS A 73 9.09 -2.79 5.07
C LYS A 73 7.79 -2.32 4.42
N ILE A 74 7.83 -1.14 3.84
CA ILE A 74 6.72 -0.57 3.08
C ILE A 74 7.15 -0.43 1.64
N THR A 75 6.37 -0.98 0.73
CA THR A 75 6.52 -0.80 -0.72
C THR A 75 5.50 0.22 -1.20
N HIS A 76 5.99 1.28 -1.84
CA HIS A 76 5.16 2.35 -2.38
C HIS A 76 5.11 2.27 -3.90
N LEU A 77 3.90 2.16 -4.43
CA LEU A 77 3.66 2.29 -5.86
C LEU A 77 3.43 3.75 -6.20
N TYR A 78 4.10 4.25 -7.23
CA TYR A 78 3.97 5.65 -7.62
C TYR A 78 2.52 5.98 -7.97
N ALA A 79 2.02 7.02 -7.32
CA ALA A 79 0.75 7.65 -7.64
C ALA A 79 0.97 9.17 -7.63
N SER A 80 0.41 9.85 -8.63
CA SER A 80 0.47 11.31 -8.69
C SER A 80 -0.27 11.94 -7.51
N LYS A 81 0.11 13.17 -7.18
CA LYS A 81 -0.54 13.92 -6.10
C LYS A 81 -2.06 13.95 -6.29
N ARG A 82 -2.78 13.79 -5.19
CA ARG A 82 -4.26 13.79 -5.21
C ARG A 82 -4.82 15.02 -5.91
N SER A 83 -5.66 14.80 -6.90
CA SER A 83 -6.37 15.86 -7.60
C SER A 83 -7.66 16.25 -6.86
N PHE A 84 -8.02 17.53 -6.91
CA PHE A 84 -9.32 18.02 -6.46
C PHE A 84 -10.44 17.70 -7.45
N ASN A 85 -10.12 17.50 -8.74
CA ASN A 85 -11.07 17.10 -9.76
C ASN A 85 -11.46 15.63 -9.55
N ARG A 86 -12.77 15.36 -9.44
CA ARG A 86 -13.31 14.03 -9.18
C ARG A 86 -12.96 13.02 -10.27
N ILE A 87 -13.03 13.44 -11.53
CA ILE A 87 -12.76 12.58 -12.69
C ILE A 87 -11.27 12.22 -12.72
N THR A 88 -10.39 13.22 -12.59
CA THR A 88 -8.93 12.99 -12.53
C THR A 88 -8.56 12.08 -11.36
N ARG A 89 -9.20 12.26 -10.20
CA ARG A 89 -8.98 11.42 -9.03
C ARG A 89 -9.39 9.97 -9.28
N LEU A 90 -10.50 9.76 -9.98
CA LEU A 90 -10.94 8.41 -10.36
C LEU A 90 -9.91 7.72 -11.26
N PHE A 91 -9.37 8.43 -12.26
CA PHE A 91 -8.30 7.91 -13.11
C PHE A 91 -7.01 7.61 -12.31
N GLN A 92 -6.68 8.44 -11.34
CA GLN A 92 -5.55 8.19 -10.45
C GLN A 92 -5.74 6.90 -9.64
N TRP A 93 -6.94 6.65 -9.12
CA TRP A 93 -7.25 5.41 -8.42
C TRP A 93 -7.19 4.19 -9.34
N ILE A 94 -7.74 4.29 -10.54
CA ILE A 94 -7.68 3.20 -11.53
C ILE A 94 -6.23 2.89 -11.89
N SER A 95 -5.42 3.90 -12.16
CA SER A 95 -3.98 3.73 -12.43
C SER A 95 -3.27 3.04 -11.26
N TYR A 96 -3.55 3.46 -10.04
CA TYR A 96 -2.99 2.85 -8.84
C TYR A 96 -3.43 1.38 -8.70
N HIS A 97 -4.69 1.07 -8.95
CA HIS A 97 -5.20 -0.30 -8.88
C HIS A 97 -4.56 -1.22 -9.92
N ILE A 98 -4.34 -0.72 -11.13
CA ILE A 98 -3.62 -1.48 -12.16
C ILE A 98 -2.20 -1.80 -11.72
N LYS A 99 -1.49 -0.82 -11.17
CA LYS A 99 -0.15 -1.02 -10.60
C LYS A 99 -0.16 -2.02 -9.44
N SER A 100 -1.16 -1.92 -8.57
CA SER A 100 -1.34 -2.84 -7.44
C SER A 100 -1.58 -4.28 -7.91
N ILE A 101 -2.47 -4.48 -8.86
CA ILE A 101 -2.76 -5.80 -9.44
C ILE A 101 -1.51 -6.39 -10.08
N THR A 102 -0.76 -5.60 -10.83
CA THR A 102 0.49 -6.03 -11.45
C THR A 102 1.51 -6.46 -10.38
N TYR A 103 1.69 -5.64 -9.35
CA TYR A 103 2.60 -5.94 -8.24
C TYR A 103 2.19 -7.22 -7.50
N LEU A 104 0.92 -7.34 -7.12
CA LEU A 104 0.40 -8.51 -6.41
C LEU A 104 0.57 -9.78 -7.22
N THR A 105 0.32 -9.73 -8.51
CA THR A 105 0.47 -10.88 -9.41
C THR A 105 1.93 -11.33 -9.52
N LYS A 106 2.84 -10.38 -9.70
CA LYS A 106 4.27 -10.67 -9.77
C LYS A 106 4.84 -11.22 -8.47
N ASN A 107 4.32 -10.77 -7.34
CA ASN A 107 4.81 -11.10 -6.00
C ASN A 107 3.90 -12.10 -5.26
N ARG A 108 2.99 -12.77 -5.95
CA ARG A 108 2.00 -13.68 -5.34
C ARG A 108 2.60 -14.79 -4.48
N LYS A 109 3.84 -15.16 -4.75
CA LYS A 109 4.56 -16.19 -3.97
C LYS A 109 5.16 -15.65 -2.67
N ASN A 110 5.18 -14.35 -2.49
CA ASN A 110 5.84 -13.70 -1.36
C ASN A 110 4.91 -13.49 -0.15
N PHE A 111 3.62 -13.74 -0.31
CA PHE A 111 2.64 -13.62 0.77
C PHE A 111 1.60 -14.73 0.71
N ASP A 112 1.04 -15.07 1.86
CA ASP A 112 0.04 -16.14 2.01
C ASP A 112 -1.37 -15.58 2.20
N SER A 113 -1.47 -14.40 2.82
CA SER A 113 -2.72 -13.70 3.04
C SER A 113 -2.56 -12.20 2.80
N ILE A 114 -3.67 -11.55 2.48
CA ILE A 114 -3.71 -10.12 2.24
C ILE A 114 -4.83 -9.48 3.07
N TYR A 115 -4.50 -8.37 3.73
CA TYR A 115 -5.46 -7.54 4.44
C TYR A 115 -5.60 -6.21 3.71
N ILE A 116 -6.80 -5.94 3.21
CA ILE A 116 -7.08 -4.76 2.38
C ILE A 116 -7.93 -3.77 3.16
N PHE A 117 -7.43 -2.56 3.28
CA PHE A 117 -8.15 -1.44 3.91
C PHE A 117 -9.05 -0.75 2.90
N SER A 118 -10.28 -0.47 3.28
CA SER A 118 -11.39 -0.16 2.38
C SER A 118 -11.39 1.23 1.74
N TYR A 119 -10.41 2.05 2.02
CA TYR A 119 -10.35 3.38 1.41
C TYR A 119 -9.28 3.45 0.30
N PRO A 120 -9.60 3.91 -0.90
CA PRO A 120 -10.92 4.31 -1.40
C PRO A 120 -11.85 3.10 -1.61
N PRO A 121 -13.18 3.32 -1.78
CA PRO A 121 -14.13 2.20 -1.94
C PRO A 121 -13.79 1.24 -3.07
N THR A 122 -13.10 1.69 -4.11
CA THR A 122 -12.64 0.88 -5.24
C THR A 122 -11.61 -0.18 -4.84
N MET A 123 -11.06 -0.14 -3.61
CA MET A 123 -10.18 -1.19 -3.08
C MET A 123 -10.85 -2.57 -3.00
N ASN A 124 -12.18 -2.63 -3.00
CA ASN A 124 -12.91 -3.89 -3.07
C ASN A 124 -12.60 -4.69 -4.33
N LEU A 125 -12.26 -4.01 -5.43
CA LEU A 125 -11.85 -4.69 -6.68
C LEU A 125 -10.56 -5.47 -6.49
N ILE A 126 -9.62 -4.92 -5.72
CA ILE A 126 -8.38 -5.59 -5.37
C ILE A 126 -8.66 -6.79 -4.46
N ALA A 127 -9.59 -6.65 -3.52
CA ALA A 127 -10.00 -7.74 -2.65
C ALA A 127 -10.60 -8.92 -3.44
N ILE A 128 -11.48 -8.62 -4.38
CA ILE A 128 -12.10 -9.64 -5.25
C ILE A 128 -11.03 -10.32 -6.10
N TYR A 129 -10.13 -9.55 -6.70
CA TYR A 129 -9.02 -10.09 -7.49
C TYR A 129 -8.13 -11.01 -6.66
N SER A 130 -7.72 -10.58 -5.48
CA SER A 130 -6.84 -11.36 -4.60
C SER A 130 -7.49 -12.67 -4.16
N LYS A 131 -8.78 -12.65 -3.85
CA LYS A 131 -9.53 -13.82 -3.42
C LYS A 131 -9.80 -14.79 -4.57
N LYS A 132 -10.29 -14.30 -5.70
CA LYS A 132 -10.78 -15.12 -6.81
C LYS A 132 -9.69 -15.54 -7.79
N ILE A 133 -8.78 -14.64 -8.13
CA ILE A 133 -7.74 -14.89 -9.14
C ILE A 133 -6.45 -15.37 -8.50
N LEU A 134 -5.94 -14.68 -7.48
CA LEU A 134 -4.72 -15.07 -6.78
C LEU A 134 -4.97 -16.19 -5.75
N LYS A 135 -6.22 -16.44 -5.40
CA LYS A 135 -6.64 -17.46 -4.42
C LYS A 135 -5.94 -17.32 -3.06
N LYS A 136 -5.78 -16.08 -2.61
CA LYS A 136 -5.20 -15.78 -1.30
C LYS A 136 -6.28 -15.59 -0.25
N LYS A 137 -5.96 -15.92 1.00
CA LYS A 137 -6.81 -15.53 2.12
C LYS A 137 -6.89 -14.00 2.14
N THR A 138 -8.09 -13.48 2.03
CA THR A 138 -8.32 -12.04 1.88
C THR A 138 -9.24 -11.54 2.98
N VAL A 139 -8.81 -10.52 3.69
CA VAL A 139 -9.63 -9.76 4.65
C VAL A 139 -9.79 -8.35 4.07
N TYR A 140 -11.02 -7.90 4.05
CA TYR A 140 -11.39 -6.58 3.58
C TYR A 140 -12.10 -5.83 4.70
N SER A 141 -11.57 -4.66 5.04
CA SER A 141 -12.08 -3.86 6.15
C SER A 141 -12.27 -2.39 5.74
#